data_1013bc39607572ccf618dfade544158d
#
_entry.id   1013bc39607572ccf618dfade544158d
#
_cell.length_a   1.000
_cell.length_b   1.000
_cell.length_c   1.000
_cell.angle_alpha   90.00
_cell.angle_beta   90.00
_cell.angle_gamma   90.00
#
_symmetry.space_group_name_H-M   'P 1'
#
loop_
_entity.id
_entity.type
_entity.pdbx_description
1 polymer ?
#
loop_
_entity_poly.entity_id
_entity_poly.type
_entity_poly.pdbx_seq_one_letter_code
_entity_poly.pdbx_strand_id
1 'polypeptide(L)'
;MKSKIHNNILVLMFAAIASSSCSDSFLDTAPIMSETESSFYRTDEQMFKALTACYDPLAHIGGASGNALASIVPMGEIRSDNARTGGGSDQDQPYMQAIEDYSNTSVNSISDNLWKTRYRGIYRCNLVINSEYDSPEAKVYKAEAKFLRAWYHFELLRYYGPCFISLETLYPEGFKFTRDTRENVNKAIEKDLLEAIPSLKDNFPDTMKGRITKTAAQALLAKVYLYWADWSNDDAKIFDKAKPLLEDVISSGNYTLTDDYSKLFAAHQENNEESIFEIQTSTKSGNTNWGNIDAGEGAMWVTFCGPRQLKNSPDYDNGYGFCLPTKELYDYFLPDDHVRRDAAIFTYDELVTKPNANIQDESKKVVWE
;
A
#
# COMPACT_ATOMS: atom_id res chain seq x y z
N MET A 1 57.70 20.79 -52.74
CA MET A 1 56.58 21.53 -52.15
C MET A 1 55.23 20.92 -52.44
N LYS A 2 54.90 20.34 -53.62
CA LYS A 2 53.57 19.78 -53.95
C LYS A 2 53.14 18.59 -53.12
N SER A 3 54.08 17.71 -52.71
CA SER A 3 53.75 16.48 -51.93
C SER A 3 53.29 16.77 -50.47
N LYS A 4 53.84 17.79 -49.83
CA LYS A 4 53.44 18.18 -48.46
C LYS A 4 52.05 18.80 -48.38
N ILE A 5 51.63 19.49 -49.44
CA ILE A 5 50.29 20.11 -49.52
C ILE A 5 49.21 19.01 -49.68
N HIS A 6 49.46 17.98 -50.50
CA HIS A 6 48.54 16.85 -50.64
C HIS A 6 48.31 16.08 -49.36
N ASN A 7 49.37 15.81 -48.59
CA ASN A 7 49.27 15.10 -47.30
C ASN A 7 48.49 15.93 -46.27
N ASN A 8 48.69 17.24 -46.22
CA ASN A 8 47.97 18.11 -45.30
C ASN A 8 46.48 18.24 -45.65
N ILE A 9 46.13 18.21 -46.95
CA ILE A 9 44.72 18.21 -47.40
C ILE A 9 44.04 16.86 -47.04
N LEU A 10 44.74 15.73 -47.19
CA LEU A 10 44.22 14.44 -46.81
C LEU A 10 43.96 14.32 -45.29
N VAL A 11 44.87 14.81 -44.46
CA VAL A 11 44.71 14.83 -42.99
C VAL A 11 43.57 15.76 -42.58
N LEU A 12 43.39 16.92 -43.23
CA LEU A 12 42.26 17.81 -42.95
C LEU A 12 40.90 17.20 -43.40
N MET A 13 40.85 16.48 -44.51
CA MET A 13 39.65 15.72 -44.93
C MET A 13 39.33 14.59 -43.95
N PHE A 14 40.31 13.83 -43.46
CA PHE A 14 40.08 12.79 -42.48
C PHE A 14 39.63 13.36 -41.13
N ALA A 15 40.16 14.48 -40.70
CA ALA A 15 39.75 15.17 -39.48
C ALA A 15 38.31 15.74 -39.58
N ALA A 16 37.91 16.23 -40.76
CA ALA A 16 36.54 16.72 -41.00
C ALA A 16 35.49 15.58 -41.06
N ILE A 17 35.87 14.39 -41.51
CA ILE A 17 34.99 13.21 -41.51
C ILE A 17 34.87 12.61 -40.11
N ALA A 18 35.93 12.67 -39.29
CA ALA A 18 35.90 12.20 -37.89
C ALA A 18 35.06 13.11 -36.97
N SER A 19 34.90 14.40 -37.29
CA SER A 19 34.08 15.31 -36.48
C SER A 19 32.60 15.34 -36.82
N SER A 20 32.17 14.67 -37.90
CA SER A 20 30.73 14.54 -38.26
C SER A 20 30.05 13.24 -37.73
N SER A 21 30.77 12.43 -36.94
CA SER A 21 30.39 11.09 -36.57
C SER A 21 29.66 10.93 -35.22
N CYS A 22 29.25 11.99 -34.57
CA CYS A 22 28.50 11.87 -33.35
C CYS A 22 27.30 12.83 -33.34
N SER A 23 26.23 12.46 -33.98
CA SER A 23 24.93 12.94 -33.52
C SER A 23 24.41 11.95 -32.48
N ASP A 24 24.10 12.42 -31.27
CA ASP A 24 23.55 11.59 -30.18
C ASP A 24 22.35 10.78 -30.63
N SER A 25 21.62 11.24 -31.66
CA SER A 25 20.47 10.54 -32.26
C SER A 25 20.81 9.23 -32.98
N PHE A 26 22.08 8.97 -33.34
CA PHE A 26 22.47 7.68 -33.98
C PHE A 26 22.60 6.54 -32.95
N LEU A 27 22.88 6.88 -31.68
CA LEU A 27 22.97 5.92 -30.58
C LEU A 27 21.63 5.73 -29.87
N ASP A 28 20.68 6.61 -30.12
CA ASP A 28 19.33 6.59 -29.52
C ASP A 28 18.39 5.68 -30.33
N THR A 29 18.78 4.43 -30.48
CA THR A 29 17.89 3.42 -31.07
C THR A 29 16.93 2.90 -30.02
N ALA A 30 15.64 3.23 -30.16
CA ALA A 30 14.60 2.62 -29.33
C ALA A 30 14.70 1.09 -29.44
N PRO A 31 14.60 0.33 -28.34
CA PRO A 31 14.65 -1.12 -28.38
C PRO A 31 13.54 -1.65 -29.28
N ILE A 32 13.89 -2.45 -30.30
CA ILE A 32 12.94 -2.98 -31.31
C ILE A 32 12.03 -4.06 -30.69
N MET A 33 12.45 -4.69 -29.59
CA MET A 33 11.81 -5.85 -28.98
C MET A 33 11.24 -5.60 -27.59
N SER A 34 11.32 -4.38 -27.04
CA SER A 34 10.76 -4.03 -25.74
C SER A 34 9.93 -2.76 -25.85
N GLU A 35 8.77 -2.76 -25.18
CA GLU A 35 7.97 -1.55 -24.99
C GLU A 35 8.79 -0.51 -24.21
N THR A 36 8.87 0.71 -24.74
CA THR A 36 9.47 1.85 -24.06
C THR A 36 8.38 2.69 -23.41
N GLU A 37 8.71 3.55 -22.48
CA GLU A 37 7.74 4.47 -21.88
C GLU A 37 7.01 5.31 -22.94
N SER A 38 7.71 5.72 -23.99
CA SER A 38 7.13 6.49 -25.12
C SER A 38 6.20 5.67 -26.04
N SER A 39 6.31 4.34 -26.07
CA SER A 39 5.47 3.45 -26.87
C SER A 39 4.36 2.74 -26.07
N PHE A 40 4.47 2.76 -24.75
CA PHE A 40 3.45 2.29 -23.83
C PHE A 40 2.33 3.33 -23.63
N TYR A 41 1.27 3.04 -22.94
CA TYR A 41 0.12 3.93 -22.66
C TYR A 41 -0.63 4.40 -23.93
N ARG A 42 -0.78 3.52 -24.92
CA ARG A 42 -1.42 3.85 -26.23
C ARG A 42 -2.67 3.04 -26.53
N THR A 43 -3.00 2.08 -25.71
CA THR A 43 -4.20 1.23 -25.84
C THR A 43 -4.84 1.01 -24.48
N ASP A 44 -6.13 0.67 -24.46
CA ASP A 44 -6.84 0.33 -23.23
C ASP A 44 -6.18 -0.84 -22.48
N GLU A 45 -5.67 -1.84 -23.22
CA GLU A 45 -4.95 -2.98 -22.62
C GLU A 45 -3.67 -2.53 -21.90
N GLN A 46 -2.86 -1.66 -22.53
CA GLN A 46 -1.65 -1.12 -21.91
C GLN A 46 -1.98 -0.26 -20.71
N MET A 47 -3.00 0.59 -20.81
CA MET A 47 -3.48 1.41 -19.69
C MET A 47 -3.98 0.55 -18.52
N PHE A 48 -4.67 -0.55 -18.81
CA PHE A 48 -5.10 -1.48 -17.77
C PHE A 48 -3.93 -2.19 -17.09
N LYS A 49 -2.92 -2.62 -17.84
CA LYS A 49 -1.67 -3.18 -17.28
C LYS A 49 -0.96 -2.16 -16.38
N ALA A 50 -0.88 -0.91 -16.82
CA ALA A 50 -0.28 0.17 -16.04
C ALA A 50 -1.09 0.46 -14.76
N LEU A 51 -2.42 0.47 -14.85
CA LEU A 51 -3.29 0.60 -13.68
C LEU A 51 -3.08 -0.56 -12.69
N THR A 52 -2.97 -1.79 -13.18
CA THR A 52 -2.69 -2.95 -12.32
C THR A 52 -1.40 -2.75 -11.52
N ALA A 53 -0.37 -2.19 -12.15
CA ALA A 53 0.87 -1.83 -11.46
C ALA A 53 0.70 -0.73 -10.41
N CYS A 54 -0.36 0.10 -10.50
CA CYS A 54 -0.69 1.09 -9.45
C CYS A 54 -1.29 0.43 -8.20
N TYR A 55 -2.00 -0.70 -8.34
CA TYR A 55 -2.54 -1.47 -7.21
C TYR A 55 -1.48 -2.28 -6.46
N ASP A 56 -0.45 -2.73 -7.16
CA ASP A 56 0.61 -3.59 -6.63
C ASP A 56 1.18 -3.13 -5.26
N PRO A 57 1.51 -1.84 -5.01
CA PRO A 57 1.99 -1.40 -3.70
C PRO A 57 1.01 -1.56 -2.54
N LEU A 58 -0.29 -1.79 -2.79
CA LEU A 58 -1.26 -2.11 -1.74
C LEU A 58 -1.08 -3.54 -1.21
N ALA A 59 -0.74 -4.48 -2.12
CA ALA A 59 -0.54 -5.89 -1.79
C ALA A 59 0.86 -6.17 -1.19
N HIS A 60 1.83 -5.26 -1.38
CA HIS A 60 3.16 -5.43 -0.84
C HIS A 60 3.18 -5.33 0.68
N ILE A 61 3.35 -6.47 1.30
CA ILE A 61 3.54 -6.63 2.73
C ILE A 61 5.04 -6.66 3.08
N GLY A 62 5.91 -6.76 2.09
CA GLY A 62 7.32 -6.98 2.29
C GLY A 62 8.27 -6.00 1.62
N GLY A 63 9.37 -5.74 2.25
CA GLY A 63 10.46 -4.93 1.71
C GLY A 63 11.57 -5.76 1.06
N ALA A 64 12.30 -5.16 0.10
CA ALA A 64 13.35 -5.79 -0.73
C ALA A 64 14.53 -6.33 0.03
N SER A 65 14.68 -6.42 1.24
CA SER A 65 15.87 -6.91 1.96
C SER A 65 15.54 -7.82 3.13
N GLY A 66 14.58 -8.73 2.93
CA GLY A 66 14.20 -9.69 3.97
C GLY A 66 13.26 -9.11 5.02
N ASN A 67 12.78 -7.88 4.87
CA ASN A 67 11.77 -7.28 5.73
C ASN A 67 10.38 -7.41 5.12
N ALA A 68 9.85 -8.64 5.15
CA ALA A 68 8.45 -8.92 4.86
C ALA A 68 7.44 -8.16 5.76
N LEU A 69 7.94 -7.30 6.63
CA LEU A 69 7.19 -6.69 7.71
C LEU A 69 6.93 -5.19 7.52
N ALA A 70 7.38 -4.61 6.40
CA ALA A 70 7.14 -3.20 6.10
C ALA A 70 5.68 -2.96 5.69
N SER A 71 4.77 -3.14 6.61
CA SER A 71 3.35 -2.97 6.39
C SER A 71 2.74 -1.96 7.33
N ILE A 72 1.47 -1.67 7.10
CA ILE A 72 0.69 -0.80 7.97
C ILE A 72 0.48 -1.41 9.37
N VAL A 73 0.62 -2.74 9.54
CA VAL A 73 0.43 -3.40 10.85
C VAL A 73 1.50 -2.98 11.86
N PRO A 74 2.83 -3.07 11.61
CA PRO A 74 3.81 -2.54 12.54
C PRO A 74 3.64 -1.04 12.79
N MET A 75 3.34 -0.28 11.76
CA MET A 75 3.24 1.18 11.86
C MET A 75 1.93 1.66 12.51
N GLY A 76 0.92 0.82 12.56
CA GLY A 76 -0.37 1.11 13.16
C GLY A 76 -0.57 0.36 14.49
N GLU A 77 -0.68 -0.95 14.46
CA GLU A 77 -1.06 -1.77 15.62
C GLU A 77 0.05 -1.87 16.66
N ILE A 78 1.28 -2.23 16.25
CA ILE A 78 2.40 -2.40 17.20
C ILE A 78 2.82 -1.07 17.82
N ARG A 79 2.60 0.05 17.12
CA ARG A 79 2.87 1.39 17.66
C ARG A 79 1.79 1.87 18.63
N SER A 80 0.68 1.16 18.74
CA SER A 80 -0.41 1.49 19.66
C SER A 80 -0.23 0.76 21.00
N ASP A 81 -0.96 1.21 22.02
CA ASP A 81 -1.01 0.51 23.32
C ASP A 81 -1.81 -0.81 23.25
N ASN A 82 -2.38 -1.13 22.10
CA ASN A 82 -3.24 -2.29 21.90
C ASN A 82 -2.48 -3.57 21.58
N ALA A 83 -1.25 -3.46 21.05
CA ALA A 83 -0.48 -4.62 20.64
C ALA A 83 1.01 -4.45 20.95
N ARG A 84 1.67 -5.57 21.22
CA ARG A 84 3.13 -5.68 21.38
C ARG A 84 3.73 -6.34 20.14
N THR A 85 5.03 -6.13 19.93
CA THR A 85 5.75 -6.78 18.83
C THR A 85 5.67 -8.30 18.92
N GLY A 86 5.91 -8.90 20.08
CA GLY A 86 5.94 -10.35 20.24
C GLY A 86 7.15 -11.00 19.55
N GLY A 87 6.94 -12.15 18.93
CA GLY A 87 7.99 -12.91 18.25
C GLY A 87 8.69 -13.94 19.13
N GLY A 88 9.92 -14.36 18.77
CA GLY A 88 10.66 -15.41 19.48
C GLY A 88 11.44 -14.93 20.68
N SER A 89 11.73 -13.66 20.78
CA SER A 89 12.46 -13.00 21.88
C SER A 89 12.43 -11.49 21.68
N ASP A 90 12.85 -10.72 22.70
CA ASP A 90 13.00 -9.26 22.62
C ASP A 90 14.01 -8.79 21.55
N GLN A 91 14.79 -9.70 20.97
CA GLN A 91 15.71 -9.42 19.87
C GLN A 91 15.17 -9.86 18.52
N ASP A 92 13.99 -10.46 18.49
CA ASP A 92 13.35 -10.83 17.23
C ASP A 92 12.74 -9.57 16.59
N GLN A 93 13.08 -9.33 15.32
CA GLN A 93 12.66 -8.15 14.58
C GLN A 93 12.95 -6.80 15.30
N PRO A 94 14.23 -6.45 15.54
CA PRO A 94 14.60 -5.26 16.32
C PRO A 94 14.04 -3.94 15.78
N TYR A 95 13.73 -3.87 14.48
CA TYR A 95 13.09 -2.68 13.90
C TYR A 95 11.61 -2.55 14.30
N MET A 96 10.92 -3.67 14.56
CA MET A 96 9.56 -3.66 15.12
C MET A 96 9.58 -3.29 16.61
N GLN A 97 10.52 -3.86 17.38
CA GLN A 97 10.72 -3.49 18.78
C GLN A 97 10.95 -1.97 18.92
N ALA A 98 11.81 -1.41 18.05
CA ALA A 98 12.06 0.03 18.06
C ALA A 98 10.81 0.87 17.71
N ILE A 99 9.86 0.34 16.94
CA ILE A 99 8.58 1.01 16.67
C ILE A 99 7.69 0.97 17.92
N GLU A 100 7.59 -0.17 18.59
CA GLU A 100 6.85 -0.34 19.85
C GLU A 100 7.38 0.61 20.94
N ASP A 101 8.69 0.58 21.16
CA ASP A 101 9.36 1.38 22.20
C ASP A 101 9.47 2.88 21.86
N TYR A 102 8.98 3.32 20.70
CA TYR A 102 9.16 4.71 20.24
C TYR A 102 10.63 5.14 20.09
N SER A 103 11.57 4.20 20.01
CA SER A 103 13.01 4.44 19.84
C SER A 103 13.46 4.40 18.36
N ASN A 104 12.52 4.24 17.44
CA ASN A 104 12.83 4.16 16.02
C ASN A 104 13.41 5.47 15.46
N THR A 105 14.39 5.34 14.58
CA THR A 105 15.08 6.44 13.90
C THR A 105 14.73 6.46 12.41
N SER A 106 15.23 7.48 11.70
CA SER A 106 15.03 7.61 10.25
C SER A 106 15.63 6.48 9.40
N VAL A 107 16.48 5.64 10.00
CA VAL A 107 17.09 4.45 9.34
C VAL A 107 16.33 3.15 9.66
N ASN A 108 15.18 3.22 10.35
CA ASN A 108 14.35 2.05 10.58
C ASN A 108 13.81 1.53 9.24
N SER A 109 14.18 0.30 8.89
CA SER A 109 13.89 -0.28 7.57
C SER A 109 12.39 -0.46 7.30
N ILE A 110 11.56 -0.66 8.32
CA ILE A 110 10.10 -0.77 8.17
C ILE A 110 9.53 0.58 7.71
N SER A 111 9.91 1.65 8.41
CA SER A 111 9.47 3.01 8.05
C SER A 111 10.01 3.43 6.67
N ASP A 112 11.29 3.15 6.37
CA ASP A 112 11.92 3.50 5.10
C ASP A 112 11.27 2.76 3.93
N ASN A 113 11.00 1.47 4.08
CA ASN A 113 10.37 0.66 3.04
C ASN A 113 8.92 1.09 2.77
N LEU A 114 8.14 1.39 3.81
CA LEU A 114 6.77 1.89 3.64
C LEU A 114 6.77 3.23 2.87
N TRP A 115 7.65 4.15 3.25
CA TRP A 115 7.85 5.41 2.54
C TRP A 115 8.16 5.21 1.06
N LYS A 116 9.17 4.41 0.74
CA LYS A 116 9.59 4.11 -0.64
C LYS A 116 8.50 3.45 -1.45
N THR A 117 7.79 2.49 -0.86
CA THR A 117 6.71 1.76 -1.54
C THR A 117 5.56 2.69 -1.89
N ARG A 118 5.18 3.61 -1.00
CA ARG A 118 4.10 4.58 -1.28
C ARG A 118 4.48 5.56 -2.38
N TYR A 119 5.71 6.09 -2.38
CA TYR A 119 6.16 6.96 -3.48
C TYR A 119 6.32 6.21 -4.81
N ARG A 120 6.69 4.92 -4.79
CA ARG A 120 6.66 4.08 -6.00
C ARG A 120 5.24 3.95 -6.54
N GLY A 121 4.26 3.75 -5.67
CA GLY A 121 2.84 3.74 -6.06
C GLY A 121 2.39 5.05 -6.67
N ILE A 122 2.73 6.18 -6.04
CA ILE A 122 2.44 7.52 -6.53
C ILE A 122 3.05 7.74 -7.92
N TYR A 123 4.31 7.36 -8.12
CA TYR A 123 4.98 7.48 -9.42
C TYR A 123 4.24 6.69 -10.52
N ARG A 124 3.86 5.43 -10.24
CA ARG A 124 3.09 4.61 -11.17
C ARG A 124 1.72 5.22 -11.49
N CYS A 125 1.05 5.78 -10.49
CA CYS A 125 -0.21 6.51 -10.69
C CYS A 125 0.00 7.75 -11.57
N ASN A 126 1.09 8.51 -11.39
CA ASN A 126 1.40 9.67 -12.21
C ASN A 126 1.59 9.29 -13.68
N LEU A 127 2.23 8.15 -13.97
CA LEU A 127 2.38 7.65 -15.35
C LEU A 127 1.02 7.39 -16.02
N VAL A 128 0.07 6.80 -15.30
CA VAL A 128 -1.29 6.55 -15.81
C VAL A 128 -2.08 7.85 -15.98
N ILE A 129 -2.06 8.72 -14.97
CA ILE A 129 -2.84 9.97 -14.92
C ILE A 129 -2.37 10.94 -16.01
N ASN A 130 -1.05 11.08 -16.17
CA ASN A 130 -0.43 12.06 -17.06
C ASN A 130 -0.29 11.54 -18.50
N SER A 131 -0.70 10.28 -18.80
CA SER A 131 -0.68 9.76 -20.16
C SER A 131 -1.61 10.57 -21.08
N GLU A 132 -1.20 10.78 -22.33
CA GLU A 132 -2.00 11.48 -23.34
C GLU A 132 -3.14 10.62 -23.91
N TYR A 133 -3.10 9.31 -23.68
CA TYR A 133 -4.12 8.40 -24.19
C TYR A 133 -5.49 8.70 -23.56
N ASP A 134 -6.51 8.85 -24.42
CA ASP A 134 -7.89 9.14 -24.02
C ASP A 134 -8.86 8.18 -24.69
N SER A 135 -9.65 7.49 -23.87
CA SER A 135 -10.77 6.64 -24.24
C SER A 135 -11.77 6.65 -23.09
N PRO A 136 -13.00 6.16 -23.25
CA PRO A 136 -13.93 5.98 -22.15
C PRO A 136 -13.35 5.13 -21.02
N GLU A 137 -12.66 4.04 -21.35
CA GLU A 137 -12.00 3.14 -20.40
C GLU A 137 -10.80 3.81 -19.72
N ALA A 138 -9.97 4.53 -20.49
CA ALA A 138 -8.82 5.27 -19.94
C ALA A 138 -9.25 6.32 -18.90
N LYS A 139 -10.41 6.95 -19.06
CA LYS A 139 -10.96 7.88 -18.05
C LYS A 139 -11.24 7.18 -16.73
N VAL A 140 -11.80 5.98 -16.77
CA VAL A 140 -12.01 5.14 -15.57
C VAL A 140 -10.67 4.76 -14.96
N TYR A 141 -9.69 4.30 -15.76
CA TYR A 141 -8.38 3.91 -15.26
C TYR A 141 -7.62 5.08 -14.63
N LYS A 142 -7.69 6.27 -15.21
CA LYS A 142 -7.13 7.50 -14.62
C LYS A 142 -7.82 7.89 -13.32
N ALA A 143 -9.13 7.66 -13.21
CA ALA A 143 -9.88 7.91 -11.98
C ALA A 143 -9.46 6.93 -10.85
N GLU A 144 -9.30 5.64 -11.16
CA GLU A 144 -8.77 4.67 -10.20
C GLU A 144 -7.33 5.01 -9.78
N ALA A 145 -6.48 5.42 -10.73
CA ALA A 145 -5.12 5.87 -10.43
C ALA A 145 -5.08 7.13 -9.53
N LYS A 146 -6.03 8.09 -9.71
CA LYS A 146 -6.17 9.24 -8.80
C LYS A 146 -6.57 8.80 -7.40
N PHE A 147 -7.51 7.86 -7.26
CA PHE A 147 -7.85 7.30 -5.95
C PHE A 147 -6.63 6.68 -5.28
N LEU A 148 -5.86 5.86 -6.00
CA LEU A 148 -4.67 5.20 -5.46
C LEU A 148 -3.59 6.23 -5.07
N ARG A 149 -3.38 7.28 -5.88
CA ARG A 149 -2.45 8.35 -5.55
C ARG A 149 -2.88 9.11 -4.29
N ALA A 150 -4.17 9.39 -4.15
CA ALA A 150 -4.75 9.97 -2.95
C ALA A 150 -4.57 9.06 -1.72
N TRP A 151 -4.83 7.75 -1.87
CA TRP A 151 -4.61 6.75 -0.82
C TRP A 151 -3.16 6.77 -0.33
N TYR A 152 -2.18 6.70 -1.24
CA TYR A 152 -0.77 6.69 -0.88
C TYR A 152 -0.31 7.99 -0.21
N HIS A 153 -0.76 9.15 -0.68
CA HIS A 153 -0.49 10.42 -0.01
C HIS A 153 -1.15 10.48 1.38
N PHE A 154 -2.36 9.94 1.53
CA PHE A 154 -3.05 9.88 2.82
C PHE A 154 -2.32 8.98 3.82
N GLU A 155 -1.80 7.83 3.40
CA GLU A 155 -0.98 6.98 4.26
C GLU A 155 0.33 7.67 4.65
N LEU A 156 1.03 8.30 3.70
CA LEU A 156 2.22 9.09 3.99
C LEU A 156 1.93 10.20 5.01
N LEU A 157 0.81 10.89 4.84
CA LEU A 157 0.40 11.95 5.76
C LEU A 157 0.10 11.42 7.17
N ARG A 158 -0.57 10.27 7.28
CA ARG A 158 -0.92 9.66 8.59
C ARG A 158 0.32 9.16 9.33
N TYR A 159 1.25 8.50 8.64
CA TYR A 159 2.41 7.86 9.27
C TYR A 159 3.61 8.79 9.47
N TYR A 160 3.79 9.76 8.57
CA TYR A 160 5.01 10.60 8.58
C TYR A 160 4.71 12.10 8.75
N GLY A 161 3.44 12.47 8.82
CA GLY A 161 3.03 13.87 8.83
C GLY A 161 3.24 14.54 7.46
N PRO A 162 3.56 15.85 7.40
CA PRO A 162 3.80 16.55 6.15
C PRO A 162 4.75 15.78 5.23
N CYS A 163 4.39 15.64 3.96
CA CYS A 163 5.16 14.90 2.97
C CYS A 163 5.26 15.69 1.66
N PHE A 164 6.10 15.25 0.74
CA PHE A 164 6.20 15.86 -0.59
C PHE A 164 4.99 15.44 -1.44
N ILE A 165 4.33 16.42 -2.07
CA ILE A 165 3.22 16.17 -3.00
C ILE A 165 3.82 15.90 -4.39
N SER A 166 3.78 14.65 -4.83
CA SER A 166 4.31 14.22 -6.11
C SER A 166 3.20 14.03 -7.13
N LEU A 167 3.13 14.93 -8.13
CA LEU A 167 2.13 14.91 -9.19
C LEU A 167 2.73 14.68 -10.59
N GLU A 168 4.05 14.73 -10.69
CA GLU A 168 4.79 14.61 -11.93
C GLU A 168 5.56 13.29 -12.00
N THR A 169 5.90 12.88 -13.22
CA THR A 169 6.75 11.71 -13.48
C THR A 169 8.22 12.04 -13.53
N LEU A 170 8.55 13.26 -13.93
CA LEU A 170 9.91 13.75 -14.03
C LEU A 170 10.04 15.10 -13.33
N TYR A 171 11.15 15.30 -12.65
CA TYR A 171 11.51 16.56 -12.02
C TYR A 171 12.82 17.07 -12.62
N PRO A 172 13.01 18.38 -12.77
CA PRO A 172 14.25 18.97 -13.29
C PRO A 172 15.47 18.55 -12.46
N GLU A 173 16.64 18.47 -13.10
CA GLU A 173 17.88 18.25 -12.39
C GLU A 173 18.08 19.33 -11.30
N GLY A 174 18.48 18.89 -10.11
CA GLY A 174 18.64 19.79 -8.95
C GLY A 174 17.34 20.17 -8.24
N PHE A 175 16.19 19.60 -8.64
CA PHE A 175 14.93 19.82 -7.94
C PHE A 175 15.04 19.42 -6.46
N LYS A 176 14.62 20.31 -5.57
CA LYS A 176 14.62 20.05 -4.11
C LYS A 176 13.27 19.52 -3.66
N PHE A 177 13.24 18.25 -3.31
CA PHE A 177 12.08 17.63 -2.70
C PHE A 177 11.90 18.15 -1.27
N THR A 178 10.87 18.96 -1.04
CA THR A 178 10.54 19.52 0.27
C THR A 178 9.21 18.99 0.74
N ARG A 179 9.07 18.81 2.05
CA ARG A 179 7.77 18.48 2.64
C ARG A 179 6.84 19.68 2.50
N ASP A 180 5.62 19.42 2.09
CA ASP A 180 4.56 20.41 2.04
C ASP A 180 3.82 20.48 3.40
N THR A 181 2.91 21.42 3.56
CA THR A 181 2.06 21.50 4.76
C THR A 181 1.01 20.38 4.78
N ARG A 182 0.52 20.01 5.98
CA ARG A 182 -0.63 19.08 6.12
C ARG A 182 -1.83 19.55 5.31
N GLU A 183 -2.11 20.84 5.36
CA GLU A 183 -3.20 21.49 4.65
C GLU A 183 -3.10 21.25 3.12
N ASN A 184 -1.93 21.50 2.53
CA ASN A 184 -1.73 21.33 1.10
C ASN A 184 -1.77 19.85 0.68
N VAL A 185 -1.24 18.94 1.51
CA VAL A 185 -1.35 17.50 1.24
C VAL A 185 -2.81 17.06 1.25
N ASN A 186 -3.61 17.48 2.24
CA ASN A 186 -5.04 17.18 2.28
C ASN A 186 -5.79 17.75 1.08
N LYS A 187 -5.47 18.98 0.65
CA LYS A 187 -6.05 19.58 -0.56
C LYS A 187 -5.72 18.81 -1.83
N ALA A 188 -4.50 18.29 -1.94
CA ALA A 188 -4.10 17.46 -3.08
C ALA A 188 -4.86 16.12 -3.09
N ILE A 189 -5.03 15.49 -1.93
CA ILE A 189 -5.84 14.26 -1.75
C ILE A 189 -7.31 14.53 -2.10
N GLU A 190 -7.90 15.59 -1.53
CA GLU A 190 -9.28 16.02 -1.81
C GLU A 190 -9.49 16.21 -3.31
N LYS A 191 -8.59 16.95 -3.96
CA LYS A 191 -8.67 17.20 -5.40
C LYS A 191 -8.67 15.90 -6.21
N ASP A 192 -7.75 15.00 -5.95
CA ASP A 192 -7.67 13.70 -6.65
C ASP A 192 -8.97 12.90 -6.51
N LEU A 193 -9.53 12.83 -5.31
CA LEU A 193 -10.76 12.08 -5.03
C LEU A 193 -12.00 12.73 -5.66
N LEU A 194 -12.14 14.07 -5.57
CA LEU A 194 -13.24 14.80 -6.19
C LEU A 194 -13.22 14.70 -7.72
N GLU A 195 -12.02 14.68 -8.33
CA GLU A 195 -11.85 14.48 -9.77
C GLU A 195 -12.08 13.02 -10.20
N ALA A 196 -11.83 12.05 -9.32
CA ALA A 196 -12.01 10.63 -9.61
C ALA A 196 -13.49 10.20 -9.57
N ILE A 197 -14.22 10.61 -8.52
CA ILE A 197 -15.59 10.17 -8.23
C ILE A 197 -16.53 10.19 -9.45
N PRO A 198 -16.58 11.24 -10.28
CA PRO A 198 -17.51 11.30 -11.42
C PRO A 198 -17.23 10.26 -12.51
N SER A 199 -15.99 9.74 -12.62
CA SER A 199 -15.57 8.81 -13.66
C SER A 199 -15.49 7.36 -13.17
N LEU A 200 -15.57 7.13 -11.86
CA LEU A 200 -15.57 5.79 -11.28
C LEU A 200 -16.90 5.08 -11.49
N LYS A 201 -16.84 3.76 -11.67
CA LYS A 201 -18.03 2.92 -11.80
C LYS A 201 -18.66 2.66 -10.43
N ASP A 202 -19.97 2.45 -10.42
CA ASP A 202 -20.69 2.09 -9.19
C ASP A 202 -20.35 0.65 -8.74
N ASN A 203 -20.12 -0.26 -9.71
CA ASN A 203 -19.75 -1.66 -9.43
C ASN A 203 -18.93 -2.26 -10.57
N PHE A 204 -18.35 -3.43 -10.31
CA PHE A 204 -17.63 -4.25 -11.29
C PHE A 204 -18.15 -5.69 -11.25
N PRO A 205 -18.04 -6.46 -12.35
CA PRO A 205 -18.37 -7.88 -12.35
C PRO A 205 -17.44 -8.66 -11.39
N ASP A 206 -17.87 -9.83 -10.95
CA ASP A 206 -17.13 -10.66 -10.00
C ASP A 206 -15.70 -10.99 -10.41
N THR A 207 -15.44 -11.10 -11.71
CA THR A 207 -14.09 -11.30 -12.26
C THR A 207 -13.16 -10.11 -12.10
N MET A 208 -13.70 -8.96 -11.70
CA MET A 208 -13.00 -7.69 -11.54
C MET A 208 -13.20 -7.10 -10.12
N LYS A 209 -13.58 -7.94 -9.14
CA LYS A 209 -13.65 -7.55 -7.73
C LYS A 209 -12.29 -7.02 -7.27
N GLY A 210 -12.31 -6.09 -6.33
CA GLY A 210 -11.11 -5.39 -5.86
C GLY A 210 -10.75 -4.14 -6.65
N ARG A 211 -11.46 -3.83 -7.75
CA ARG A 211 -11.33 -2.52 -8.41
C ARG A 211 -12.08 -1.43 -7.65
N ILE A 212 -11.56 -0.21 -7.76
CA ILE A 212 -12.07 0.94 -7.00
C ILE A 212 -13.40 1.40 -7.57
N THR A 213 -14.43 1.38 -6.73
CA THR A 213 -15.76 1.89 -7.03
C THR A 213 -15.92 3.35 -6.63
N LYS A 214 -16.98 3.98 -7.11
CA LYS A 214 -17.38 5.33 -6.71
C LYS A 214 -17.59 5.43 -5.19
N THR A 215 -18.28 4.47 -4.60
CA THR A 215 -18.52 4.43 -3.15
C THR A 215 -17.24 4.25 -2.35
N ALA A 216 -16.26 3.49 -2.86
CA ALA A 216 -14.94 3.40 -2.23
C ALA A 216 -14.22 4.77 -2.17
N ALA A 217 -14.32 5.56 -3.25
CA ALA A 217 -13.74 6.90 -3.28
C ALA A 217 -14.48 7.87 -2.36
N GLN A 218 -15.80 7.79 -2.28
CA GLN A 218 -16.60 8.58 -1.35
C GLN A 218 -16.27 8.24 0.11
N ALA A 219 -16.16 6.97 0.45
CA ALA A 219 -15.80 6.51 1.79
C ALA A 219 -14.37 6.94 2.17
N LEU A 220 -13.41 6.84 1.25
CA LEU A 220 -12.05 7.32 1.49
C LEU A 220 -12.03 8.84 1.70
N LEU A 221 -12.73 9.62 0.88
CA LEU A 221 -12.78 11.07 1.01
C LEU A 221 -13.40 11.49 2.34
N ALA A 222 -14.48 10.82 2.76
CA ALA A 222 -15.09 11.06 4.07
C ALA A 222 -14.08 10.78 5.20
N LYS A 223 -13.34 9.65 5.13
CA LYS A 223 -12.28 9.32 6.08
C LYS A 223 -11.18 10.38 6.10
N VAL A 224 -10.76 10.89 4.94
CA VAL A 224 -9.79 12.00 4.85
C VAL A 224 -10.30 13.24 5.56
N TYR A 225 -11.57 13.60 5.37
CA TYR A 225 -12.15 14.76 6.05
C TYR A 225 -12.20 14.60 7.57
N LEU A 226 -12.51 13.40 8.08
CA LEU A 226 -12.48 13.13 9.52
C LEU A 226 -11.07 13.35 10.11
N TYR A 227 -10.03 12.82 9.45
CA TYR A 227 -8.63 13.04 9.88
C TYR A 227 -8.17 14.49 9.71
N TRP A 228 -8.65 15.17 8.66
CA TRP A 228 -8.32 16.58 8.42
C TRP A 228 -8.94 17.48 9.45
N ALA A 229 -10.20 17.25 9.81
CA ALA A 229 -10.90 17.99 10.85
C ALA A 229 -10.15 17.94 12.17
N ASP A 230 -9.72 16.77 12.61
CA ASP A 230 -8.96 16.56 13.84
C ASP A 230 -7.64 17.37 13.91
N TRP A 231 -7.08 17.74 12.75
CA TRP A 231 -5.83 18.49 12.63
C TRP A 231 -6.00 19.97 12.23
N SER A 232 -7.21 20.44 12.05
CA SER A 232 -7.50 21.78 11.56
C SER A 232 -8.15 22.64 12.65
N ASN A 233 -8.12 23.95 12.44
CA ASN A 233 -8.83 24.90 13.29
C ASN A 233 -10.27 25.16 12.79
N ASP A 234 -10.76 24.45 11.79
CA ASP A 234 -12.09 24.64 11.18
C ASP A 234 -12.86 23.30 11.10
N ASP A 235 -12.80 22.55 12.18
CA ASP A 235 -13.27 21.17 12.32
C ASP A 235 -14.71 20.99 11.86
N ALA A 236 -15.62 21.85 12.29
CA ALA A 236 -17.06 21.73 11.98
C ALA A 236 -17.33 21.76 10.46
N LYS A 237 -16.71 22.67 9.72
CA LYS A 237 -16.92 22.77 8.27
C LYS A 237 -16.34 21.59 7.50
N ILE A 238 -15.25 20.99 8.02
CA ILE A 238 -14.64 19.82 7.39
C ILE A 238 -15.48 18.57 7.68
N PHE A 239 -15.99 18.40 8.90
CA PHE A 239 -16.95 17.34 9.22
C PHE A 239 -18.22 17.43 8.37
N ASP A 240 -18.74 18.62 8.13
CA ASP A 240 -19.92 18.82 7.28
C ASP A 240 -19.72 18.31 5.84
N LYS A 241 -18.48 18.28 5.33
CA LYS A 241 -18.15 17.69 4.03
C LYS A 241 -18.20 16.16 4.03
N ALA A 242 -17.88 15.51 5.16
CA ALA A 242 -17.86 14.05 5.25
C ALA A 242 -19.28 13.46 5.24
N LYS A 243 -20.22 14.12 5.90
CA LYS A 243 -21.59 13.61 6.10
C LYS A 243 -22.30 13.21 4.80
N PRO A 244 -22.43 14.08 3.77
CA PRO A 244 -23.15 13.73 2.54
C PRO A 244 -22.50 12.56 1.79
N LEU A 245 -21.16 12.42 1.84
CA LEU A 245 -20.47 11.30 1.22
C LEU A 245 -20.82 9.98 1.90
N LEU A 246 -20.91 9.95 3.23
CA LEU A 246 -21.29 8.78 3.99
C LEU A 246 -22.80 8.45 3.79
N GLU A 247 -23.65 9.45 3.71
CA GLU A 247 -25.07 9.29 3.37
C GLU A 247 -25.25 8.68 1.97
N ASP A 248 -24.46 9.10 1.00
CA ASP A 248 -24.43 8.51 -0.35
C ASP A 248 -24.03 7.03 -0.31
N VAL A 249 -22.97 6.66 0.46
CA VAL A 249 -22.54 5.27 0.61
C VAL A 249 -23.64 4.42 1.24
N ILE A 250 -24.25 4.89 2.33
CA ILE A 250 -25.33 4.18 3.02
C ILE A 250 -26.56 4.03 2.11
N SER A 251 -26.97 5.11 1.43
CA SER A 251 -28.17 5.11 0.58
C SER A 251 -27.97 4.36 -0.74
N SER A 252 -26.73 4.01 -1.10
CA SER A 252 -26.46 3.18 -2.28
C SER A 252 -27.14 1.80 -2.21
N GLY A 253 -27.40 1.29 -0.99
CA GLY A 253 -27.96 -0.04 -0.75
C GLY A 253 -27.02 -1.20 -1.09
N ASN A 254 -25.75 -0.91 -1.40
CA ASN A 254 -24.77 -1.94 -1.78
C ASN A 254 -24.12 -2.64 -0.57
N TYR A 255 -24.23 -2.03 0.61
CA TYR A 255 -23.53 -2.47 1.82
C TYR A 255 -24.48 -2.55 2.99
N THR A 256 -24.25 -3.52 3.87
CA THR A 256 -24.97 -3.68 5.13
C THR A 256 -24.04 -4.27 6.18
N LEU A 257 -24.35 -4.06 7.45
CA LEU A 257 -23.62 -4.73 8.51
C LEU A 257 -23.95 -6.22 8.51
N THR A 258 -22.93 -7.07 8.73
CA THR A 258 -23.12 -8.51 8.86
C THR A 258 -23.80 -8.83 10.19
N ASP A 259 -24.68 -9.84 10.18
CA ASP A 259 -25.39 -10.27 11.38
C ASP A 259 -24.47 -10.98 12.39
N ASP A 260 -23.36 -11.52 11.94
CA ASP A 260 -22.43 -12.31 12.76
C ASP A 260 -21.00 -11.75 12.64
N TYR A 261 -20.62 -10.91 13.59
CA TYR A 261 -19.30 -10.31 13.64
C TYR A 261 -18.15 -11.35 13.63
N SER A 262 -18.36 -12.54 14.21
CA SER A 262 -17.34 -13.59 14.26
C SER A 262 -16.93 -14.10 12.86
N LYS A 263 -17.79 -13.91 11.86
CA LYS A 263 -17.54 -14.32 10.47
C LYS A 263 -16.88 -13.25 9.64
N LEU A 264 -16.83 -11.99 10.11
CA LEU A 264 -16.38 -10.86 9.30
C LEU A 264 -14.97 -11.05 8.71
N PHE A 265 -14.08 -11.68 9.48
CA PHE A 265 -12.70 -11.96 9.08
C PHE A 265 -12.41 -13.44 8.87
N ALA A 266 -13.44 -14.29 8.82
CA ALA A 266 -13.25 -15.71 8.61
C ALA A 266 -12.84 -16.02 7.17
N ALA A 267 -12.11 -17.13 6.98
CA ALA A 267 -11.76 -17.63 5.65
C ALA A 267 -13.01 -17.84 4.79
N HIS A 268 -12.93 -17.49 3.53
CA HIS A 268 -14.03 -17.55 2.55
C HIS A 268 -15.20 -16.57 2.81
N GLN A 269 -14.93 -15.51 3.58
CA GLN A 269 -15.85 -14.40 3.78
C GLN A 269 -15.35 -13.10 3.12
N GLU A 270 -14.40 -13.24 2.21
CA GLU A 270 -13.88 -12.12 1.43
C GLU A 270 -14.97 -11.46 0.60
N ASN A 271 -14.92 -10.15 0.45
CA ASN A 271 -15.90 -9.34 -0.27
C ASN A 271 -17.34 -9.53 0.25
N ASN A 272 -17.48 -9.64 1.58
CA ASN A 272 -18.79 -9.73 2.24
C ASN A 272 -19.58 -8.42 2.12
N GLU A 273 -20.77 -8.39 2.68
CA GLU A 273 -21.70 -7.26 2.59
C GLU A 273 -21.24 -5.98 3.27
N GLU A 274 -20.22 -6.01 4.15
CA GLU A 274 -19.61 -4.82 4.74
C GLU A 274 -18.48 -4.24 3.88
N SER A 275 -17.94 -5.03 2.95
CA SER A 275 -16.72 -4.68 2.23
C SER A 275 -16.95 -3.62 1.15
N ILE A 276 -16.54 -2.39 1.42
CA ILE A 276 -16.57 -1.29 0.44
C ILE A 276 -15.38 -1.40 -0.53
N PHE A 277 -14.20 -1.76 -0.01
CA PHE A 277 -12.98 -1.98 -0.79
C PHE A 277 -12.07 -2.95 -0.06
N GLU A 278 -11.69 -4.03 -0.71
CA GLU A 278 -10.74 -5.02 -0.22
C GLU A 278 -9.55 -5.18 -1.17
N ILE A 279 -8.36 -5.29 -0.58
CA ILE A 279 -7.16 -5.65 -1.31
C ILE A 279 -7.20 -7.15 -1.56
N GLN A 280 -7.33 -7.53 -2.84
CA GLN A 280 -7.43 -8.92 -3.23
C GLN A 280 -6.05 -9.59 -3.21
N THR A 281 -5.94 -10.70 -2.49
CA THR A 281 -4.75 -11.55 -2.46
C THR A 281 -5.05 -12.92 -3.03
N SER A 282 -4.05 -13.62 -3.55
CA SER A 282 -4.24 -14.93 -4.18
C SER A 282 -3.04 -15.83 -3.94
N THR A 283 -3.30 -17.12 -3.73
CA THR A 283 -2.27 -18.16 -3.69
C THR A 283 -1.83 -18.62 -5.08
N LYS A 284 -2.46 -18.13 -6.14
CA LYS A 284 -2.21 -18.58 -7.53
C LYS A 284 -0.90 -18.07 -8.10
N SER A 285 -0.35 -16.98 -7.59
CA SER A 285 0.91 -16.41 -8.10
C SER A 285 2.14 -17.29 -7.79
N GLY A 286 2.05 -18.20 -6.82
CA GLY A 286 3.17 -19.03 -6.38
C GLY A 286 4.34 -18.26 -5.74
N ASN A 287 4.21 -16.96 -5.61
CA ASN A 287 5.26 -16.07 -5.12
C ASN A 287 5.21 -15.96 -3.59
N THR A 288 5.69 -17.02 -2.93
CA THR A 288 5.89 -17.07 -1.48
C THR A 288 7.32 -16.73 -1.05
N ASN A 289 8.09 -16.08 -1.90
CA ASN A 289 9.53 -15.91 -1.70
C ASN A 289 9.84 -14.79 -0.71
N TRP A 290 10.29 -15.16 0.46
CA TRP A 290 10.65 -14.34 1.62
C TRP A 290 11.69 -13.24 1.37
N GLY A 291 12.34 -13.19 0.25
CA GLY A 291 13.44 -12.27 -0.03
C GLY A 291 13.20 -11.32 -1.20
N ASN A 292 12.10 -11.42 -1.89
CA ASN A 292 11.85 -10.62 -3.08
C ASN A 292 10.66 -9.69 -2.88
N ILE A 293 10.91 -8.39 -2.91
CA ILE A 293 9.89 -7.34 -2.76
C ILE A 293 8.82 -7.43 -3.85
N ASP A 294 9.21 -7.91 -5.03
CA ASP A 294 8.34 -8.00 -6.19
C ASP A 294 7.56 -9.34 -6.23
N ALA A 295 7.75 -10.20 -5.23
CA ALA A 295 7.20 -11.55 -5.19
C ALA A 295 6.38 -11.86 -3.93
N GLY A 296 6.20 -10.93 -3.03
CA GLY A 296 5.52 -11.12 -1.74
C GLY A 296 4.02 -10.81 -1.80
N GLU A 297 3.30 -11.46 -2.71
CA GLU A 297 1.85 -11.34 -2.75
C GLU A 297 1.20 -12.33 -1.79
N GLY A 298 0.41 -11.86 -0.82
CA GLY A 298 -0.35 -12.71 0.08
C GLY A 298 -0.57 -12.11 1.46
N ALA A 299 -1.52 -12.66 2.19
CA ALA A 299 -1.87 -12.23 3.54
C ALA A 299 -0.92 -12.85 4.59
N MET A 300 0.38 -12.58 4.51
CA MET A 300 1.37 -13.13 5.43
C MET A 300 1.14 -12.75 6.90
N TRP A 301 0.42 -11.67 7.15
CA TRP A 301 0.13 -11.23 8.52
C TRP A 301 -0.71 -12.23 9.31
N VAL A 302 -1.53 -13.04 8.68
CA VAL A 302 -2.22 -14.14 9.35
C VAL A 302 -1.21 -15.11 9.98
N THR A 303 -0.17 -15.47 9.24
CA THR A 303 0.92 -16.31 9.76
C THR A 303 1.77 -15.57 10.82
N PHE A 304 2.03 -14.28 10.61
CA PHE A 304 2.81 -13.49 11.58
C PHE A 304 2.09 -13.35 12.93
N CYS A 305 0.80 -13.06 12.92
CA CYS A 305 0.01 -12.89 14.14
C CYS A 305 -0.47 -14.23 14.72
N GLY A 306 -0.36 -15.33 13.99
CA GLY A 306 -0.80 -16.65 14.45
C GLY A 306 0.01 -17.14 15.66
N PRO A 307 -0.57 -18.07 16.44
CA PRO A 307 0.04 -18.58 17.66
C PRO A 307 1.36 -19.29 17.39
N ARG A 308 2.39 -18.95 18.17
CA ARG A 308 3.72 -19.55 18.02
C ARG A 308 3.78 -20.92 18.65
N GLN A 309 4.47 -21.85 17.96
CA GLN A 309 4.70 -23.23 18.43
C GLN A 309 3.43 -24.06 18.64
N LEU A 310 2.32 -23.67 18.06
CA LEU A 310 1.11 -24.47 18.04
C LEU A 310 1.31 -25.67 17.09
N LYS A 311 0.99 -26.87 17.55
CA LYS A 311 1.00 -28.10 16.73
C LYS A 311 -0.31 -28.85 16.86
N ASN A 312 -0.68 -29.47 15.74
CA ASN A 312 -1.83 -30.37 15.67
C ASN A 312 -3.16 -29.74 16.14
N SER A 313 -3.32 -28.41 15.99
CA SER A 313 -4.61 -27.78 16.20
C SER A 313 -5.49 -27.98 14.96
N PRO A 314 -6.75 -28.38 15.10
CA PRO A 314 -7.66 -28.49 13.97
C PRO A 314 -8.18 -27.13 13.49
N ASP A 315 -8.09 -26.11 14.34
CA ASP A 315 -8.73 -24.81 14.11
C ASP A 315 -7.74 -23.68 13.77
N TYR A 316 -6.46 -23.86 14.11
CA TYR A 316 -5.44 -22.81 13.94
C TYR A 316 -4.14 -23.37 13.40
N ASP A 317 -3.55 -22.67 12.47
CA ASP A 317 -2.20 -22.95 11.98
C ASP A 317 -1.14 -22.37 12.92
N ASN A 318 0.07 -22.93 12.88
CA ASN A 318 1.21 -22.40 13.58
C ASN A 318 1.66 -21.08 12.96
N GLY A 319 1.86 -20.06 13.78
CA GLY A 319 2.33 -18.74 13.38
C GLY A 319 3.65 -18.34 14.02
N TYR A 320 3.97 -17.05 13.94
CA TYR A 320 5.20 -16.49 14.47
C TYR A 320 5.03 -15.69 15.75
N GLY A 321 3.80 -15.44 16.18
CA GLY A 321 3.48 -14.76 17.44
C GLY A 321 3.91 -13.30 17.47
N PHE A 322 3.75 -12.58 16.35
CA PHE A 322 3.91 -11.12 16.30
C PHE A 322 2.58 -10.39 16.44
N CYS A 323 2.64 -9.10 16.74
CA CYS A 323 1.48 -8.23 16.90
C CYS A 323 0.48 -8.80 17.92
N LEU A 324 0.98 -9.09 19.10
CA LEU A 324 0.19 -9.70 20.18
C LEU A 324 -0.69 -8.65 20.84
N PRO A 325 -2.02 -8.90 20.95
CA PRO A 325 -2.90 -8.02 21.71
C PRO A 325 -2.44 -7.89 23.16
N THR A 326 -2.56 -6.70 23.74
CA THR A 326 -2.23 -6.49 25.16
C THR A 326 -3.36 -6.98 26.07
N LYS A 327 -3.01 -7.28 27.33
CA LYS A 327 -4.04 -7.61 28.34
C LYS A 327 -4.96 -6.40 28.57
N GLU A 328 -4.41 -5.21 28.52
CA GLU A 328 -5.15 -3.96 28.66
C GLU A 328 -6.23 -3.84 27.58
N LEU A 329 -5.92 -4.17 26.31
CA LEU A 329 -6.92 -4.21 25.25
C LEU A 329 -8.01 -5.24 25.57
N TYR A 330 -7.63 -6.45 25.99
CA TYR A 330 -8.59 -7.50 26.34
C TYR A 330 -9.54 -7.06 27.46
N ASP A 331 -9.00 -6.47 28.52
CA ASP A 331 -9.75 -5.98 29.67
C ASP A 331 -10.58 -4.72 29.38
N TYR A 332 -10.26 -4.00 28.30
CA TYR A 332 -10.97 -2.78 27.89
C TYR A 332 -12.33 -3.05 27.25
N PHE A 333 -12.54 -4.25 26.71
CA PHE A 333 -13.83 -4.63 26.21
C PHE A 333 -14.88 -4.66 27.32
N LEU A 334 -16.03 -4.05 27.10
CA LEU A 334 -17.14 -4.10 28.05
C LEU A 334 -17.63 -5.56 28.24
N PRO A 335 -18.16 -5.91 29.40
CA PRO A 335 -18.63 -7.27 29.67
C PRO A 335 -19.70 -7.81 28.71
N ASP A 336 -20.50 -6.92 28.14
CA ASP A 336 -21.53 -7.22 27.13
C ASP A 336 -21.01 -7.21 25.69
N ASP A 337 -19.76 -6.79 25.48
CA ASP A 337 -19.08 -6.77 24.18
C ASP A 337 -18.16 -7.99 23.96
N HIS A 338 -18.47 -9.08 24.60
CA HIS A 338 -17.70 -10.32 24.47
C HIS A 338 -17.70 -10.87 23.03
N VAL A 339 -18.73 -10.64 22.25
CA VAL A 339 -18.83 -11.14 20.85
C VAL A 339 -17.67 -10.59 20.01
N ARG A 340 -17.39 -9.28 20.08
CA ARG A 340 -16.26 -8.69 19.33
C ARG A 340 -14.92 -9.08 19.94
N ARG A 341 -14.80 -9.10 21.26
CA ARG A 341 -13.59 -9.53 21.95
C ARG A 341 -13.20 -10.95 21.57
N ASP A 342 -14.13 -11.90 21.71
CA ASP A 342 -13.86 -13.33 21.51
C ASP A 342 -13.66 -13.68 20.02
N ALA A 343 -14.16 -12.84 19.10
CA ALA A 343 -13.89 -12.97 17.68
C ALA A 343 -12.53 -12.38 17.26
N ALA A 344 -12.02 -11.37 17.99
CA ALA A 344 -10.78 -10.66 17.66
C ALA A 344 -9.55 -11.20 18.41
N ILE A 345 -9.74 -11.70 19.63
CA ILE A 345 -8.66 -12.10 20.54
C ILE A 345 -8.99 -13.48 21.10
N PHE A 346 -8.10 -14.45 20.91
CA PHE A 346 -8.14 -15.70 21.61
C PHE A 346 -7.00 -15.78 22.64
N THR A 347 -7.32 -16.40 23.77
CA THR A 347 -6.42 -16.49 24.92
C THR A 347 -5.64 -17.81 24.89
N TYR A 348 -4.53 -17.85 25.66
CA TYR A 348 -3.80 -19.10 25.88
C TYR A 348 -4.69 -20.22 26.43
N ASP A 349 -5.57 -19.90 27.37
CA ASP A 349 -6.46 -20.89 27.99
C ASP A 349 -7.44 -21.51 26.97
N GLU A 350 -7.91 -20.72 26.02
CA GLU A 350 -8.73 -21.23 24.92
C GLU A 350 -7.93 -22.17 24.00
N LEU A 351 -6.66 -21.84 23.71
CA LEU A 351 -5.80 -22.69 22.89
C LEU A 351 -5.52 -24.03 23.54
N VAL A 352 -5.20 -24.06 24.84
CA VAL A 352 -4.83 -25.31 25.55
C VAL A 352 -6.01 -26.20 25.85
N THR A 353 -7.22 -25.65 25.93
CA THR A 353 -8.46 -26.43 26.15
C THR A 353 -8.98 -27.09 24.89
N LYS A 354 -8.50 -26.69 23.71
CA LYS A 354 -8.93 -27.30 22.44
C LYS A 354 -8.36 -28.71 22.28
N PRO A 355 -9.18 -29.69 21.83
CA PRO A 355 -8.71 -31.05 21.59
C PRO A 355 -7.51 -31.06 20.61
N ASN A 356 -6.44 -31.74 20.98
CA ASN A 356 -5.22 -31.90 20.19
C ASN A 356 -4.34 -30.65 20.04
N ALA A 357 -4.64 -29.53 20.68
CA ALA A 357 -3.71 -28.42 20.75
C ALA A 357 -2.49 -28.82 21.59
N ASN A 358 -1.31 -28.84 20.96
CA ASN A 358 -0.05 -29.12 21.64
C ASN A 358 0.86 -27.91 21.48
N ILE A 359 1.03 -27.17 22.58
CA ILE A 359 2.01 -26.09 22.67
C ILE A 359 3.32 -26.72 23.17
N GLN A 360 4.33 -26.78 22.31
CA GLN A 360 5.55 -27.55 22.57
C GLN A 360 6.47 -26.96 23.64
N ASP A 361 6.33 -25.70 23.97
CA ASP A 361 7.22 -25.03 24.92
C ASP A 361 6.41 -24.19 25.89
N GLU A 362 6.09 -24.78 27.01
CA GLU A 362 5.35 -24.10 28.08
C GLU A 362 6.13 -22.90 28.68
N SER A 363 7.46 -22.87 28.52
CA SER A 363 8.28 -21.75 29.00
C SER A 363 8.17 -20.50 28.13
N LYS A 364 7.64 -20.67 26.92
CA LYS A 364 7.37 -19.59 25.98
C LYS A 364 5.86 -19.28 25.87
N LYS A 365 5.11 -19.67 26.89
CA LYS A 365 3.76 -19.14 27.07
C LYS A 365 3.86 -17.64 26.87
N VAL A 366 3.10 -17.10 25.94
CA VAL A 366 2.82 -15.68 25.94
C VAL A 366 2.01 -15.45 27.19
N VAL A 367 2.71 -15.28 28.27
CA VAL A 367 2.12 -14.91 29.55
C VAL A 367 1.81 -13.44 29.43
N TRP A 368 0.57 -13.10 29.60
CA TRP A 368 0.13 -11.77 29.88
C TRP A 368 0.74 -11.36 31.23
N GLU A 369 1.93 -10.74 31.25
CA GLU A 369 2.47 -10.02 32.37
C GLU A 369 2.50 -8.53 32.10
#